data_5f8d00b78f384476f6fbf781c68be719
#
_entry.id   5f8d00b78f384476f6fbf781c68be719
#
_cell.length_a   1.000
_cell.length_b   1.000
_cell.length_c   1.000
_cell.angle_alpha   90.00
_cell.angle_beta   90.00
_cell.angle_gamma   90.00
#
_symmetry.space_group_name_H-M   'P 1'
#
loop_
_entity.id
_entity.type
_entity.pdbx_description
1 polymer ?
#
loop_
_entity_poly.entity_id
_entity_poly.type
_entity_poly.pdbx_seq_one_letter_code
_entity_poly.pdbx_strand_id
1 'polypeptide(L)'
;MKTEIYKIKTDQAWNRLYNRLDNDRLLAKVDERSPIRKHSLWIRYGAVAAVLIGVIWGALYWMTGSEREPAQNFLTQENQGISTLATTLEDGSVVLLAKETSLLYPEHFIADKREVSLQGNAFFDVAKKQGQPFWIDTEQAKIEVLGTAFSVQSDEHAPFRLSVQRGIVKVTLKKGNQECYVKAGEAVVVQSQRLVVLDADKENEEWGSFFKHIRFKDESLANILKVMNLNSDSLQIQVASPALEERRLTVEFSDESSEVVATLIASALGLQLSL
;
A
#
# COMPACT_ATOMS: atom_id res chain seq x y z
N MET A 1 -91.75 26.76 8.47
CA MET A 1 -92.81 26.32 7.50
C MET A 1 -92.78 27.09 6.16
N LYS A 2 -92.45 28.39 6.09
CA LYS A 2 -92.35 29.12 4.82
C LYS A 2 -91.11 28.75 3.92
N THR A 3 -90.00 28.39 4.52
CA THR A 3 -88.72 28.13 3.79
C THR A 3 -88.74 26.82 3.06
N GLU A 4 -89.47 25.80 3.54
CA GLU A 4 -89.58 24.50 2.84
C GLU A 4 -90.44 24.55 1.59
N ILE A 5 -91.48 25.41 1.61
CA ILE A 5 -92.40 25.60 0.46
C ILE A 5 -91.68 26.23 -0.70
N TYR A 6 -90.74 27.15 -0.48
CA TYR A 6 -89.96 27.81 -1.49
C TYR A 6 -88.92 26.84 -2.11
N LYS A 7 -88.32 25.96 -1.29
CA LYS A 7 -87.36 24.97 -1.75
C LYS A 7 -88.03 23.95 -2.69
N ILE A 8 -89.22 23.45 -2.33
CA ILE A 8 -89.96 22.51 -3.17
C ILE A 8 -90.40 23.13 -4.51
N LYS A 9 -90.80 24.42 -4.53
CA LYS A 9 -91.16 25.14 -5.77
C LYS A 9 -89.94 25.35 -6.65
N THR A 10 -88.79 25.61 -6.06
CA THR A 10 -87.53 25.83 -6.80
C THR A 10 -87.02 24.54 -7.42
N ASP A 11 -87.08 23.43 -6.70
CA ASP A 11 -86.66 22.09 -7.19
C ASP A 11 -87.57 21.59 -8.32
N GLN A 12 -88.91 21.88 -8.20
CA GLN A 12 -89.84 21.59 -9.28
C GLN A 12 -89.59 22.42 -10.58
N ALA A 13 -89.20 23.68 -10.39
CA ALA A 13 -88.84 24.55 -11.53
C ALA A 13 -87.57 24.08 -12.20
N TRP A 14 -86.54 23.68 -11.44
CA TRP A 14 -85.29 23.09 -11.94
C TRP A 14 -85.51 21.79 -12.68
N ASN A 15 -86.32 20.90 -12.14
CA ASN A 15 -86.66 19.62 -12.81
C ASN A 15 -87.43 19.83 -14.11
N ARG A 16 -88.30 20.84 -14.22
CA ARG A 16 -89.00 21.19 -15.48
C ARG A 16 -88.02 21.78 -16.51
N LEU A 17 -87.09 22.61 -16.07
CA LEU A 17 -86.03 23.17 -16.92
C LEU A 17 -85.09 22.06 -17.44
N TYR A 18 -84.67 21.17 -16.57
CA TYR A 18 -83.78 20.06 -16.91
C TYR A 18 -84.42 19.14 -17.92
N ASN A 19 -85.70 18.75 -17.73
CA ASN A 19 -86.45 17.90 -18.65
C ASN A 19 -86.70 18.58 -20.00
N ARG A 20 -86.86 19.92 -20.07
CA ARG A 20 -86.95 20.63 -21.33
C ARG A 20 -85.58 20.64 -22.08
N LEU A 21 -84.51 20.90 -21.39
CA LEU A 21 -83.16 20.94 -21.98
C LEU A 21 -82.71 19.56 -22.48
N ASP A 22 -83.16 18.49 -21.80
CA ASP A 22 -82.93 17.12 -22.20
C ASP A 22 -83.77 16.73 -23.42
N ASN A 23 -85.05 17.09 -23.47
CA ASN A 23 -85.92 16.86 -24.60
C ASN A 23 -85.53 17.62 -25.86
N ASP A 24 -85.05 18.87 -25.70
CA ASP A 24 -84.59 19.71 -26.78
C ASP A 24 -83.15 19.33 -27.23
N ARG A 25 -82.56 18.26 -26.66
CA ARG A 25 -81.21 17.77 -26.91
C ARG A 25 -80.11 18.88 -26.79
N LEU A 26 -80.37 19.84 -25.95
CA LEU A 26 -79.43 20.93 -25.69
C LEU A 26 -78.41 20.60 -24.60
N LEU A 27 -78.60 19.51 -23.85
CA LEU A 27 -77.59 18.97 -22.97
C LEU A 27 -76.63 18.09 -23.79
N ALA A 28 -75.42 18.57 -23.95
CA ALA A 28 -74.36 17.77 -24.51
C ALA A 28 -74.23 16.51 -23.64
N LYS A 29 -74.47 15.32 -24.21
CA LYS A 29 -74.09 14.08 -23.57
C LYS A 29 -72.59 14.12 -23.37
N VAL A 30 -72.15 14.33 -22.15
CA VAL A 30 -70.75 14.11 -21.78
C VAL A 30 -70.52 12.61 -21.96
N ASP A 31 -69.89 12.27 -23.11
CA ASP A 31 -69.47 10.93 -23.38
C ASP A 31 -68.39 10.57 -22.37
N GLU A 32 -68.72 9.82 -21.33
CA GLU A 32 -67.80 9.21 -20.41
C GLU A 32 -66.94 8.21 -21.16
N ARG A 33 -66.13 8.66 -22.07
CA ARG A 33 -65.02 7.89 -22.58
C ARG A 33 -64.00 7.84 -21.44
N SER A 34 -64.04 6.78 -20.67
CA SER A 34 -62.95 6.40 -19.77
C SER A 34 -61.63 6.54 -20.54
N PRO A 35 -60.63 7.31 -20.00
CA PRO A 35 -59.36 7.40 -20.65
C PRO A 35 -58.76 5.99 -20.67
N ILE A 36 -58.69 5.41 -21.88
CA ILE A 36 -57.98 4.15 -22.11
C ILE A 36 -56.56 4.36 -21.58
N ARG A 37 -56.25 3.68 -20.48
CA ARG A 37 -54.94 3.62 -19.82
C ARG A 37 -53.86 3.21 -20.83
N LYS A 38 -53.31 4.12 -21.58
CA LYS A 38 -52.07 3.91 -22.37
C LYS A 38 -50.83 3.78 -21.46
N HIS A 39 -50.96 3.94 -20.12
CA HIS A 39 -49.89 3.75 -19.16
C HIS A 39 -49.40 2.34 -18.96
N SER A 40 -50.16 1.33 -19.34
CA SER A 40 -49.80 -0.08 -19.13
C SER A 40 -48.62 -0.56 -19.98
N LEU A 41 -48.42 -0.01 -21.16
CA LEU A 41 -47.30 -0.39 -22.03
C LEU A 41 -46.00 0.25 -21.59
N TRP A 42 -45.99 1.51 -21.18
CA TRP A 42 -44.79 2.21 -20.68
C TRP A 42 -44.27 1.59 -19.38
N ILE A 43 -45.14 1.14 -18.48
CA ILE A 43 -44.74 0.45 -17.25
C ILE A 43 -44.10 -0.91 -17.56
N ARG A 44 -44.60 -1.63 -18.56
CA ARG A 44 -44.01 -2.91 -18.96
C ARG A 44 -42.63 -2.75 -19.61
N TYR A 45 -42.46 -1.75 -20.48
CA TYR A 45 -41.14 -1.46 -21.06
C TYR A 45 -40.17 -0.83 -20.04
N GLY A 46 -40.64 -0.02 -19.10
CA GLY A 46 -39.86 0.53 -18.01
C GLY A 46 -39.32 -0.54 -17.06
N ALA A 47 -40.13 -1.55 -16.74
CA ALA A 47 -39.68 -2.68 -15.92
C ALA A 47 -38.60 -3.53 -16.61
N VAL A 48 -38.75 -3.80 -17.91
CA VAL A 48 -37.76 -4.54 -18.71
C VAL A 48 -36.46 -3.74 -18.82
N ALA A 49 -36.54 -2.43 -19.07
CA ALA A 49 -35.38 -1.56 -19.13
C ALA A 49 -34.61 -1.50 -17.79
N ALA A 50 -35.34 -1.42 -16.67
CA ALA A 50 -34.73 -1.45 -15.32
C ALA A 50 -33.99 -2.76 -15.03
N VAL A 51 -34.56 -3.90 -15.44
CA VAL A 51 -33.91 -5.22 -15.30
C VAL A 51 -32.66 -5.29 -16.19
N LEU A 52 -32.73 -4.84 -17.43
CA LEU A 52 -31.57 -4.85 -18.33
C LEU A 52 -30.45 -3.93 -17.83
N ILE A 53 -30.78 -2.74 -17.32
CA ILE A 53 -29.81 -1.84 -16.69
C ILE A 53 -29.21 -2.50 -15.44
N GLY A 54 -30.02 -3.15 -14.61
CA GLY A 54 -29.54 -3.91 -13.45
C GLY A 54 -28.59 -5.05 -13.80
N VAL A 55 -28.91 -5.79 -14.87
CA VAL A 55 -28.05 -6.88 -15.37
C VAL A 55 -26.75 -6.34 -15.95
N ILE A 56 -26.81 -5.24 -16.73
CA ILE A 56 -25.62 -4.59 -17.29
C ILE A 56 -24.75 -4.03 -16.17
N TRP A 57 -25.33 -3.34 -15.20
CA TRP A 57 -24.60 -2.84 -14.02
C TRP A 57 -24.03 -3.97 -13.18
N GLY A 58 -24.78 -5.03 -12.96
CA GLY A 58 -24.32 -6.24 -12.27
C GLY A 58 -23.18 -6.94 -13.02
N ALA A 59 -23.29 -7.06 -14.35
CA ALA A 59 -22.23 -7.61 -15.18
C ALA A 59 -20.97 -6.73 -15.21
N LEU A 60 -21.13 -5.40 -15.34
CA LEU A 60 -20.03 -4.46 -15.24
C LEU A 60 -19.39 -4.50 -13.85
N TYR A 61 -20.17 -4.52 -12.79
CA TYR A 61 -19.66 -4.66 -11.40
C TYR A 61 -18.91 -5.99 -11.23
N TRP A 62 -19.39 -7.08 -11.82
CA TRP A 62 -18.72 -8.38 -11.78
C TRP A 62 -17.45 -8.40 -12.64
N MET A 63 -17.43 -7.72 -13.79
CA MET A 63 -16.24 -7.58 -14.64
C MET A 63 -15.18 -6.65 -14.03
N THR A 64 -15.60 -5.60 -13.32
CA THR A 64 -14.66 -4.65 -12.66
C THR A 64 -14.30 -5.07 -11.22
N GLY A 65 -15.11 -5.93 -10.60
CA GLY A 65 -14.95 -6.34 -9.18
C GLY A 65 -14.03 -7.52 -8.95
N SER A 66 -13.39 -8.07 -9.97
CA SER A 66 -12.49 -9.22 -9.83
C SER A 66 -11.17 -9.00 -10.55
N GLU A 67 -10.50 -7.87 -10.28
CA GLU A 67 -9.04 -7.93 -10.32
C GLU A 67 -8.63 -8.88 -9.17
N ARG A 68 -8.56 -10.16 -9.50
CA ARG A 68 -7.81 -11.10 -8.66
C ARG A 68 -6.39 -10.53 -8.66
N GLU A 69 -6.00 -9.88 -7.57
CA GLU A 69 -4.59 -9.61 -7.36
C GLU A 69 -3.86 -10.91 -7.68
N PRO A 70 -2.89 -10.90 -8.60
CA PRO A 70 -2.11 -12.09 -8.88
C PRO A 70 -1.62 -12.62 -7.53
N ALA A 71 -1.80 -13.91 -7.29
CA ALA A 71 -1.37 -14.53 -6.03
C ALA A 71 0.11 -14.18 -5.85
N GLN A 72 0.41 -13.23 -4.97
CA GLN A 72 1.78 -12.84 -4.69
C GLN A 72 2.43 -13.98 -3.91
N ASN A 73 3.52 -14.51 -4.46
CA ASN A 73 4.39 -15.39 -3.70
C ASN A 73 5.17 -14.53 -2.71
N PHE A 74 5.08 -14.88 -1.43
CA PHE A 74 5.86 -14.23 -0.39
C PHE A 74 7.05 -15.10 -0.03
N LEU A 75 8.19 -14.45 0.15
CA LEU A 75 9.43 -15.03 0.62
C LEU A 75 9.66 -14.57 2.07
N THR A 76 10.15 -15.47 2.90
CA THR A 76 10.55 -15.14 4.27
C THR A 76 12.07 -15.34 4.38
N GLN A 77 12.76 -14.26 4.76
CA GLN A 77 14.17 -14.31 5.11
C GLN A 77 14.30 -14.16 6.62
N GLU A 78 14.85 -15.18 7.26
CA GLU A 78 15.03 -15.21 8.71
C GLU A 78 16.51 -15.32 9.06
N ASN A 79 16.98 -14.52 10.01
CA ASN A 79 18.32 -14.59 10.55
C ASN A 79 18.31 -15.11 11.97
N GLN A 80 18.63 -16.40 12.13
CA GLN A 80 18.81 -17.04 13.44
C GLN A 80 20.28 -17.03 13.90
N GLY A 81 21.21 -16.61 13.03
CA GLY A 81 22.64 -16.50 13.32
C GLY A 81 23.00 -15.26 14.13
N ILE A 82 24.24 -15.25 14.64
CA ILE A 82 24.79 -14.09 15.38
C ILE A 82 25.27 -12.98 14.45
N SER A 83 25.69 -13.32 13.22
CA SER A 83 26.16 -12.37 12.21
C SER A 83 24.97 -11.77 11.48
N THR A 84 25.08 -10.51 11.08
CA THR A 84 24.08 -9.82 10.24
C THR A 84 23.91 -10.54 8.92
N LEU A 85 22.70 -10.84 8.52
CA LEU A 85 22.38 -11.46 7.24
C LEU A 85 22.03 -10.38 6.23
N ALA A 86 22.81 -10.27 5.16
CA ALA A 86 22.50 -9.38 4.05
C ALA A 86 21.54 -10.04 3.05
N THR A 87 20.54 -9.29 2.61
CA THR A 87 19.54 -9.69 1.62
C THR A 87 19.31 -8.54 0.66
N THR A 88 19.39 -8.81 -0.64
CA THR A 88 19.08 -7.84 -1.70
C THR A 88 17.72 -8.17 -2.30
N LEU A 89 16.83 -7.16 -2.35
CA LEU A 89 15.50 -7.29 -2.93
C LEU A 89 15.54 -7.04 -4.44
N GLU A 90 14.48 -7.43 -5.16
CA GLU A 90 14.42 -7.30 -6.63
C GLU A 90 14.54 -5.85 -7.14
N ASP A 91 14.12 -4.88 -6.33
CA ASP A 91 14.23 -3.45 -6.66
C ASP A 91 15.63 -2.87 -6.46
N GLY A 92 16.57 -3.68 -6.01
CA GLY A 92 17.94 -3.32 -5.67
C GLY A 92 18.08 -2.71 -4.27
N SER A 93 17.05 -2.70 -3.44
CA SER A 93 17.16 -2.34 -2.03
C SER A 93 17.93 -3.40 -1.26
N VAL A 94 18.76 -2.97 -0.31
CA VAL A 94 19.52 -3.86 0.59
C VAL A 94 18.91 -3.84 1.97
N VAL A 95 18.76 -5.00 2.57
CA VAL A 95 18.31 -5.17 3.96
C VAL A 95 19.33 -6.00 4.72
N LEU A 96 19.84 -5.46 5.82
CA LEU A 96 20.75 -6.11 6.73
C LEU A 96 19.98 -6.53 7.98
N LEU A 97 19.73 -7.83 8.13
CA LEU A 97 18.94 -8.39 9.22
C LEU A 97 19.84 -8.70 10.41
N ALA A 98 19.58 -8.12 11.56
CA ALA A 98 20.24 -8.49 12.81
C ALA A 98 19.83 -9.91 13.26
N LYS A 99 20.44 -10.39 14.33
CA LYS A 99 20.06 -11.68 14.97
C LYS A 99 18.57 -11.66 15.35
N GLU A 100 17.90 -12.81 15.22
CA GLU A 100 16.48 -13.00 15.60
C GLU A 100 15.54 -12.06 14.84
N THR A 101 15.85 -11.78 13.58
CA THR A 101 15.07 -10.88 12.72
C THR A 101 14.49 -11.65 11.55
N SER A 102 13.22 -11.39 11.25
CA SER A 102 12.49 -11.94 10.11
C SER A 102 11.99 -10.83 9.21
N LEU A 103 12.18 -11.00 7.90
CA LEU A 103 11.68 -10.13 6.83
C LEU A 103 10.79 -10.95 5.90
N LEU A 104 9.53 -10.55 5.79
CA LEU A 104 8.57 -11.07 4.83
C LEU A 104 8.42 -10.09 3.69
N TYR A 105 8.63 -10.52 2.46
CA TYR A 105 8.55 -9.67 1.27
C TYR A 105 8.02 -10.46 0.08
N PRO A 106 7.36 -9.82 -0.91
CA PRO A 106 6.91 -10.50 -2.10
C PRO A 106 8.10 -10.80 -3.02
N GLU A 107 8.02 -11.90 -3.75
CA GLU A 107 9.00 -12.24 -4.80
C GLU A 107 9.08 -11.15 -5.87
N HIS A 108 7.92 -10.54 -6.20
CA HIS A 108 7.80 -9.40 -7.12
C HIS A 108 6.95 -8.31 -6.50
N PHE A 109 7.45 -7.06 -6.53
CA PHE A 109 6.69 -5.90 -6.09
C PHE A 109 5.60 -5.53 -7.11
N ILE A 110 4.44 -5.15 -6.61
CA ILE A 110 3.35 -4.62 -7.47
C ILE A 110 3.66 -3.20 -7.93
N ALA A 111 2.99 -2.76 -9.02
CA ALA A 111 3.31 -1.49 -9.70
C ALA A 111 3.24 -0.26 -8.78
N ASP A 112 2.32 -0.25 -7.81
CA ASP A 112 2.01 0.96 -7.04
C ASP A 112 2.82 1.11 -5.76
N LYS A 113 3.33 0.01 -5.19
CA LYS A 113 4.06 0.02 -3.91
C LYS A 113 5.04 -1.14 -3.78
N ARG A 114 6.06 -0.93 -2.95
CA ARG A 114 7.01 -1.94 -2.50
C ARG A 114 6.76 -2.15 -1.01
N GLU A 115 6.11 -3.24 -0.63
CA GLU A 115 5.73 -3.47 0.77
C GLU A 115 6.41 -4.71 1.32
N VAL A 116 6.98 -4.56 2.51
CA VAL A 116 7.62 -5.65 3.28
C VAL A 116 7.15 -5.59 4.73
N SER A 117 7.25 -6.73 5.43
CA SER A 117 6.97 -6.80 6.87
C SER A 117 8.23 -7.18 7.62
N LEU A 118 8.55 -6.43 8.68
CA LEU A 118 9.73 -6.62 9.51
C LEU A 118 9.31 -6.98 10.94
N GLN A 119 9.95 -8.03 11.46
CA GLN A 119 9.92 -8.37 12.87
C GLN A 119 11.36 -8.48 13.36
N GLY A 120 11.76 -7.66 14.32
CA GLY A 120 13.12 -7.55 14.83
C GLY A 120 13.85 -6.31 14.35
N ASN A 121 15.19 -6.38 14.22
CA ASN A 121 16.05 -5.22 14.01
C ASN A 121 16.76 -5.33 12.65
N ALA A 122 16.68 -4.27 11.83
CA ALA A 122 17.29 -4.26 10.50
C ALA A 122 17.80 -2.88 10.11
N PHE A 123 18.80 -2.86 9.24
CA PHE A 123 19.20 -1.69 8.49
C PHE A 123 18.70 -1.81 7.06
N PHE A 124 18.14 -0.73 6.52
CA PHE A 124 17.64 -0.63 5.16
C PHE A 124 18.43 0.41 4.37
N ASP A 125 18.89 0.03 3.19
CA ASP A 125 19.32 0.95 2.14
C ASP A 125 18.38 0.81 0.96
N VAL A 126 17.32 1.63 0.96
CA VAL A 126 16.25 1.54 -0.02
C VAL A 126 16.62 2.26 -1.30
N ALA A 127 16.53 1.53 -2.43
CA ALA A 127 16.76 2.08 -3.76
C ALA A 127 15.72 3.18 -4.08
N LYS A 128 16.20 4.32 -4.58
CA LYS A 128 15.33 5.46 -4.92
C LYS A 128 14.49 5.15 -6.16
N LYS A 129 13.16 5.12 -5.97
CA LYS A 129 12.17 5.02 -7.06
C LYS A 129 11.09 6.07 -6.87
N GLN A 130 10.99 7.00 -7.83
CA GLN A 130 9.92 8.00 -7.82
C GLN A 130 8.59 7.33 -8.22
N GLY A 131 7.52 7.67 -7.52
CA GLY A 131 6.16 7.15 -7.82
C GLY A 131 5.86 5.75 -7.28
N GLN A 132 6.84 5.04 -6.68
CA GLN A 132 6.65 3.74 -6.07
C GLN A 132 7.24 3.72 -4.67
N PRO A 133 6.52 4.16 -3.65
CA PRO A 133 7.00 4.21 -2.27
C PRO A 133 7.33 2.81 -1.74
N PHE A 134 8.30 2.75 -0.83
CA PHE A 134 8.68 1.55 -0.10
C PHE A 134 8.06 1.61 1.29
N TRP A 135 7.29 0.59 1.62
CA TRP A 135 6.57 0.47 2.88
C TRP A 135 7.15 -0.64 3.73
N ILE A 136 7.36 -0.36 5.00
CA ILE A 136 7.74 -1.39 5.98
C ILE A 136 6.65 -1.43 7.04
N ASP A 137 6.04 -2.60 7.18
CA ASP A 137 5.08 -2.88 8.23
C ASP A 137 5.81 -3.52 9.41
N THR A 138 5.79 -2.88 10.59
CA THR A 138 6.32 -3.43 11.83
C THR A 138 5.19 -3.64 12.82
N GLU A 139 5.46 -4.25 13.96
CA GLU A 139 4.43 -4.43 14.99
C GLU A 139 3.82 -3.10 15.47
N GLN A 140 4.65 -2.08 15.69
CA GLN A 140 4.23 -0.82 16.31
C GLN A 140 3.95 0.29 15.33
N ALA A 141 4.61 0.32 14.16
CA ALA A 141 4.58 1.43 13.22
C ALA A 141 4.55 0.98 11.76
N LYS A 142 4.04 1.85 10.89
CA LYS A 142 4.24 1.79 9.44
C LYS A 142 5.25 2.84 9.03
N ILE A 143 6.21 2.44 8.20
CA ILE A 143 7.30 3.27 7.72
C ILE A 143 7.14 3.43 6.22
N GLU A 144 7.24 4.65 5.72
CA GLU A 144 7.15 4.98 4.29
C GLU A 144 8.38 5.77 3.85
N VAL A 145 9.01 5.33 2.76
CA VAL A 145 10.20 5.97 2.19
C VAL A 145 10.19 5.94 0.66
N LEU A 146 10.98 6.82 0.03
CA LEU A 146 11.16 6.84 -1.43
C LEU A 146 12.56 6.38 -1.86
N GLY A 147 13.55 6.48 -0.96
CA GLY A 147 14.94 6.15 -1.22
C GLY A 147 15.83 6.70 -0.12
N THR A 148 16.03 5.93 0.93
CA THR A 148 16.59 6.34 2.21
C THR A 148 17.45 5.22 2.78
N ALA A 149 18.43 5.60 3.62
CA ALA A 149 19.19 4.65 4.43
C ALA A 149 18.90 4.92 5.92
N PHE A 150 18.47 3.88 6.65
CA PHE A 150 18.04 4.01 8.04
C PHE A 150 18.07 2.65 8.76
N SER A 151 18.18 2.67 10.08
CA SER A 151 18.01 1.51 10.94
C SER A 151 16.65 1.50 11.62
N VAL A 152 16.10 0.32 11.85
CA VAL A 152 14.86 0.08 12.58
C VAL A 152 15.12 -0.94 13.67
N GLN A 153 14.71 -0.62 14.89
CA GLN A 153 14.59 -1.53 16.02
C GLN A 153 13.11 -1.72 16.33
N SER A 154 12.61 -2.93 16.13
CA SER A 154 11.21 -3.28 16.33
C SER A 154 11.10 -4.71 16.87
N ASP A 155 11.89 -5.00 17.91
CA ASP A 155 11.78 -6.24 18.67
C ASP A 155 10.81 -6.07 19.86
N GLU A 156 10.34 -7.20 20.40
CA GLU A 156 9.38 -7.21 21.52
C GLU A 156 10.00 -6.75 22.85
N HIS A 157 11.32 -6.70 22.95
CA HIS A 157 12.05 -6.47 24.19
C HIS A 157 12.54 -5.03 24.35
N ALA A 158 12.46 -4.22 23.27
CA ALA A 158 12.90 -2.85 23.26
C ALA A 158 11.82 -1.89 22.71
N PRO A 159 11.82 -0.61 23.12
CA PRO A 159 10.98 0.40 22.50
C PRO A 159 11.31 0.52 21.00
N PHE A 160 10.29 0.73 20.18
CA PHE A 160 10.51 1.05 18.76
C PHE A 160 11.45 2.25 18.64
N ARG A 161 12.48 2.09 17.80
CA ARG A 161 13.44 3.14 17.45
C ARG A 161 13.73 3.09 15.95
N LEU A 162 13.81 4.24 15.32
CA LEU A 162 14.27 4.37 13.95
C LEU A 162 15.26 5.51 13.87
N SER A 163 16.41 5.31 13.23
CA SER A 163 17.46 6.32 13.05
C SER A 163 17.78 6.47 11.56
N VAL A 164 17.80 7.71 11.05
CA VAL A 164 17.97 8.01 9.63
C VAL A 164 19.39 8.44 9.32
N GLN A 165 20.07 7.66 8.47
CA GLN A 165 21.41 8.00 7.95
C GLN A 165 21.32 8.94 6.74
N ARG A 166 20.40 8.66 5.80
CA ARG A 166 20.25 9.42 4.55
C ARG A 166 18.79 9.50 4.13
N GLY A 167 18.34 10.69 3.74
CA GLY A 167 17.01 10.93 3.21
C GLY A 167 15.99 11.35 4.26
N ILE A 168 14.73 11.04 4.03
CA ILE A 168 13.61 11.38 4.91
C ILE A 168 12.70 10.14 5.00
N VAL A 169 12.30 9.83 6.22
CA VAL A 169 11.41 8.71 6.54
C VAL A 169 10.12 9.25 7.13
N LYS A 170 8.97 8.80 6.65
CA LYS A 170 7.67 9.02 7.29
C LYS A 170 7.36 7.82 8.18
N VAL A 171 7.06 8.07 9.45
CA VAL A 171 6.69 7.07 10.44
C VAL A 171 5.27 7.32 10.91
N THR A 172 4.40 6.31 10.83
CA THR A 172 3.02 6.35 11.30
C THR A 172 2.83 5.30 12.38
N LEU A 173 2.48 5.72 13.58
CA LEU A 173 2.21 4.83 14.70
C LEU A 173 0.87 4.10 14.50
N LYS A 174 0.84 2.78 14.59
CA LYS A 174 -0.40 1.99 14.41
C LYS A 174 -1.45 2.27 15.47
N LYS A 175 -1.03 2.52 16.71
CA LYS A 175 -1.92 2.93 17.80
C LYS A 175 -1.98 4.46 17.87
N GLY A 176 -3.13 5.05 17.54
CA GLY A 176 -3.35 6.49 17.64
C GLY A 176 -3.07 7.29 16.38
N ASN A 177 -2.62 6.67 15.27
CA ASN A 177 -2.40 7.30 13.95
C ASN A 177 -1.52 8.58 13.98
N GLN A 178 -0.62 8.69 14.96
CA GLN A 178 0.35 9.79 14.98
C GLN A 178 1.37 9.60 13.87
N GLU A 179 1.66 10.67 13.14
CA GLU A 179 2.66 10.68 12.07
C GLU A 179 3.79 11.64 12.39
N CYS A 180 5.00 11.31 11.97
CA CYS A 180 6.13 12.21 11.96
C CYS A 180 7.05 11.98 10.77
N TYR A 181 7.84 13.00 10.43
CA TYR A 181 8.91 12.91 9.44
C TYR A 181 10.25 12.99 10.16
N VAL A 182 11.13 12.04 9.87
CA VAL A 182 12.46 11.92 10.44
C VAL A 182 13.47 12.13 9.33
N LYS A 183 14.39 13.07 9.52
CA LYS A 183 15.42 13.44 8.53
C LYS A 183 16.75 12.78 8.84
N ALA A 184 17.66 12.82 7.88
CA ALA A 184 19.04 12.40 8.09
C ALA A 184 19.66 13.10 9.32
N GLY A 185 20.27 12.33 10.23
CA GLY A 185 20.83 12.78 11.51
C GLY A 185 19.79 12.86 12.64
N GLU A 186 18.54 12.47 12.38
CA GLU A 186 17.49 12.38 13.41
C GLU A 186 17.13 10.91 13.70
N ALA A 187 16.59 10.68 14.88
CA ALA A 187 16.00 9.43 15.28
C ALA A 187 14.60 9.66 15.83
N VAL A 188 13.74 8.65 15.76
CA VAL A 188 12.43 8.64 16.42
C VAL A 188 12.31 7.43 17.32
N VAL A 189 11.74 7.64 18.51
CA VAL A 189 11.43 6.57 19.47
C VAL A 189 9.95 6.61 19.86
N VAL A 190 9.40 5.47 20.23
CA VAL A 190 8.06 5.38 20.83
C VAL A 190 8.21 5.47 22.35
N GLN A 191 7.74 6.56 22.93
CA GLN A 191 7.66 6.77 24.38
C GLN A 191 6.22 7.07 24.79
N SER A 192 5.70 6.32 25.77
CA SER A 192 4.32 6.51 26.27
C SER A 192 3.27 6.55 25.14
N GLN A 193 3.41 5.68 24.14
CA GLN A 193 2.54 5.60 22.95
C GLN A 193 2.55 6.86 22.06
N ARG A 194 3.66 7.60 22.05
CA ARG A 194 3.86 8.78 21.21
C ARG A 194 5.20 8.68 20.48
N LEU A 195 5.23 9.22 19.27
CA LEU A 195 6.45 9.40 18.51
C LEU A 195 7.20 10.65 19.03
N VAL A 196 8.44 10.45 19.45
CA VAL A 196 9.33 11.52 19.91
C VAL A 196 10.55 11.55 18.98
N VAL A 197 10.72 12.64 18.25
CA VAL A 197 11.90 12.85 17.39
C VAL A 197 13.02 13.42 18.23
N LEU A 198 14.22 12.86 18.06
CA LEU A 198 15.44 13.20 18.77
C LEU A 198 16.54 13.44 17.74
N ASP A 199 17.54 14.26 18.09
CA ASP A 199 18.78 14.27 17.32
C ASP A 199 19.46 12.90 17.50
N ALA A 200 19.91 12.29 16.42
CA ALA A 200 20.65 11.04 16.49
C ALA A 200 22.00 11.37 17.16
N ASP A 201 22.26 10.73 18.31
CA ASP A 201 23.54 10.85 18.97
C ASP A 201 24.62 10.34 18.01
N LYS A 202 25.58 11.23 17.67
CA LYS A 202 26.70 10.90 16.77
C LYS A 202 27.58 9.76 17.31
N GLU A 203 27.46 9.44 18.59
CA GLU A 203 28.18 8.35 19.26
C GLU A 203 27.49 7.00 19.15
N ASN A 204 26.18 6.97 18.85
CA ASN A 204 25.41 5.75 18.58
C ASN A 204 25.23 5.55 17.08
N GLU A 205 26.32 5.28 16.37
CA GLU A 205 26.28 4.75 15.01
C GLU A 205 25.74 3.31 15.02
N GLU A 206 24.47 3.16 15.42
CA GLU A 206 23.81 1.85 15.51
C GLU A 206 23.87 1.08 14.18
N TRP A 207 23.85 1.82 13.06
CA TRP A 207 23.98 1.22 11.73
C TRP A 207 25.36 0.59 11.48
N GLY A 208 26.46 1.16 12.01
CA GLY A 208 27.80 0.59 11.84
C GLY A 208 27.91 -0.82 12.40
N SER A 209 27.13 -1.15 13.42
CA SER A 209 27.13 -2.48 14.03
C SER A 209 26.67 -3.59 13.06
N PHE A 210 25.79 -3.26 12.09
CA PHE A 210 25.33 -4.20 11.07
C PHE A 210 26.42 -4.64 10.11
N PHE A 211 27.52 -3.89 9.98
CA PHE A 211 28.61 -4.19 9.05
C PHE A 211 29.80 -4.90 9.71
N LYS A 212 29.84 -4.99 11.08
CA LYS A 212 30.95 -5.62 11.79
C LYS A 212 31.07 -7.12 11.54
N HIS A 213 29.94 -7.83 11.53
CA HIS A 213 29.87 -9.25 11.26
C HIS A 213 28.76 -9.49 10.27
N ILE A 214 29.07 -9.59 8.99
CA ILE A 214 28.08 -9.67 7.91
C ILE A 214 28.25 -10.96 7.12
N ARG A 215 27.13 -11.65 6.90
CA ARG A 215 27.04 -12.89 6.14
C ARG A 215 26.18 -12.70 4.90
N PHE A 216 26.69 -13.20 3.79
CA PHE A 216 25.98 -13.32 2.53
C PHE A 216 25.69 -14.78 2.26
N LYS A 217 24.49 -15.12 1.88
CA LYS A 217 24.06 -16.48 1.56
C LYS A 217 23.57 -16.56 0.14
N ASP A 218 24.31 -17.22 -0.74
CA ASP A 218 23.98 -17.36 -2.14
C ASP A 218 23.64 -15.99 -2.79
N GLU A 219 24.52 -15.00 -2.60
CA GLU A 219 24.31 -13.62 -3.06
C GLU A 219 25.25 -13.33 -4.25
N SER A 220 24.80 -12.48 -5.17
CA SER A 220 25.64 -12.07 -6.31
C SER A 220 26.83 -11.22 -5.87
N LEU A 221 27.97 -11.34 -6.57
CA LEU A 221 29.14 -10.54 -6.27
C LEU A 221 28.84 -9.03 -6.38
N ALA A 222 28.03 -8.61 -7.36
CA ALA A 222 27.61 -7.21 -7.48
C ALA A 222 26.92 -6.72 -6.20
N ASN A 223 26.01 -7.51 -5.65
CA ASN A 223 25.30 -7.16 -4.42
C ASN A 223 26.21 -7.18 -3.20
N ILE A 224 27.10 -8.16 -3.08
CA ILE A 224 28.11 -8.21 -2.00
C ILE A 224 28.96 -6.93 -2.03
N LEU A 225 29.50 -6.55 -3.17
CA LEU A 225 30.32 -5.35 -3.32
C LEU A 225 29.53 -4.07 -3.05
N LYS A 226 28.27 -4.02 -3.51
CA LYS A 226 27.37 -2.90 -3.19
C LYS A 226 27.23 -2.70 -1.67
N VAL A 227 26.96 -3.79 -0.94
CA VAL A 227 26.81 -3.74 0.53
C VAL A 227 28.11 -3.35 1.22
N MET A 228 29.23 -3.93 0.83
CA MET A 228 30.52 -3.61 1.43
C MET A 228 30.92 -2.16 1.17
N ASN A 229 30.61 -1.63 -0.02
CA ASN A 229 30.86 -0.24 -0.38
C ASN A 229 29.94 0.78 0.36
N LEU A 230 28.79 0.36 0.92
CA LEU A 230 27.93 1.23 1.73
C LEU A 230 28.61 1.74 3.01
N ASN A 231 29.49 0.91 3.59
CA ASN A 231 30.21 1.24 4.83
C ASN A 231 31.64 1.75 4.59
N SER A 232 32.06 1.90 3.33
CA SER A 232 33.43 2.31 3.00
C SER A 232 33.47 3.77 2.57
N ASP A 233 34.19 4.59 3.36
CA ASP A 233 34.35 6.03 3.08
C ASP A 233 35.48 6.30 2.08
N SER A 234 36.41 5.37 1.90
CA SER A 234 37.66 5.64 1.18
C SER A 234 37.94 4.76 -0.03
N LEU A 235 37.59 3.48 0.01
CA LEU A 235 37.89 2.54 -1.07
C LEU A 235 36.63 1.87 -1.59
N GLN A 236 36.29 2.13 -2.86
CA GLN A 236 35.19 1.47 -3.55
C GLN A 236 35.73 0.26 -4.31
N ILE A 237 35.27 -0.94 -3.95
CA ILE A 237 35.62 -2.17 -4.64
C ILE A 237 34.74 -2.30 -5.90
N GLN A 238 35.37 -2.48 -7.06
CA GLN A 238 34.68 -2.65 -8.33
C GLN A 238 35.19 -3.92 -9.06
N VAL A 239 34.32 -4.51 -9.85
CA VAL A 239 34.65 -5.67 -10.68
C VAL A 239 34.87 -5.24 -12.12
N ALA A 240 35.97 -5.70 -12.72
CA ALA A 240 36.33 -5.34 -14.09
C ALA A 240 35.51 -6.07 -15.17
N SER A 241 34.75 -7.12 -14.80
CA SER A 241 33.99 -7.93 -15.75
C SER A 241 32.57 -8.18 -15.34
N PRO A 242 31.55 -7.84 -16.15
CA PRO A 242 30.14 -8.13 -15.84
C PRO A 242 29.85 -9.61 -15.58
N ALA A 243 30.59 -10.53 -16.19
CA ALA A 243 30.45 -11.97 -15.98
C ALA A 243 30.79 -12.40 -14.54
N LEU A 244 31.60 -11.62 -13.83
CA LEU A 244 31.93 -11.86 -12.43
C LEU A 244 30.85 -11.29 -11.48
N GLU A 245 30.17 -10.23 -11.87
CA GLU A 245 29.12 -9.61 -11.08
C GLU A 245 27.98 -10.56 -10.77
N GLU A 246 27.64 -11.46 -11.70
CA GLU A 246 26.56 -12.44 -11.56
C GLU A 246 26.97 -13.68 -10.74
N ARG A 247 28.27 -13.84 -10.43
CA ARG A 247 28.73 -14.97 -9.62
C ARG A 247 28.15 -14.92 -8.21
N ARG A 248 27.56 -16.03 -7.78
CA ARG A 248 26.94 -16.15 -6.46
C ARG A 248 27.92 -16.74 -5.45
N LEU A 249 27.99 -16.12 -4.27
CA LEU A 249 28.88 -16.51 -3.21
C LEU A 249 28.12 -16.64 -1.88
N THR A 250 28.60 -17.55 -1.04
CA THR A 250 28.23 -17.61 0.37
C THR A 250 29.50 -17.33 1.18
N VAL A 251 29.54 -16.15 1.79
CA VAL A 251 30.73 -15.64 2.49
C VAL A 251 30.31 -14.90 3.75
N GLU A 252 31.22 -14.84 4.70
CA GLU A 252 31.07 -14.06 5.96
C GLU A 252 32.32 -13.21 6.16
N PHE A 253 32.12 -11.95 6.51
CA PHE A 253 33.16 -11.00 6.82
C PHE A 253 33.00 -10.52 8.26
N SER A 254 34.11 -10.26 8.94
CA SER A 254 34.16 -9.94 10.38
C SER A 254 35.08 -8.74 10.61
N ASP A 255 34.57 -7.53 10.34
CA ASP A 255 35.27 -6.26 10.56
C ASP A 255 36.58 -6.10 9.75
N GLU A 256 36.63 -6.76 8.57
CA GLU A 256 37.78 -6.64 7.66
C GLU A 256 37.75 -5.32 6.91
N SER A 257 38.95 -4.77 6.62
CA SER A 257 39.07 -3.61 5.74
C SER A 257 38.66 -3.94 4.29
N SER A 258 38.25 -2.92 3.52
CA SER A 258 37.86 -3.11 2.12
C SER A 258 38.95 -3.79 1.26
N GLU A 259 40.24 -3.56 1.57
CA GLU A 259 41.37 -4.20 0.89
C GLU A 259 41.43 -5.70 1.19
N VAL A 260 41.21 -6.07 2.46
CA VAL A 260 41.17 -7.48 2.89
C VAL A 260 39.99 -8.18 2.26
N VAL A 261 38.79 -7.56 2.29
CA VAL A 261 37.59 -8.07 1.63
C VAL A 261 37.83 -8.30 0.13
N ALA A 262 38.43 -7.33 -0.57
CA ALA A 262 38.76 -7.46 -1.98
C ALA A 262 39.72 -8.64 -2.21
N THR A 263 40.72 -8.80 -1.35
CA THR A 263 41.69 -9.90 -1.44
C THR A 263 41.04 -11.28 -1.21
N LEU A 264 40.17 -11.38 -0.21
CA LEU A 264 39.43 -12.61 0.08
C LEU A 264 38.50 -13.02 -1.07
N ILE A 265 37.75 -12.05 -1.63
CA ILE A 265 36.87 -12.27 -2.77
C ILE A 265 37.70 -12.71 -4.02
N ALA A 266 38.79 -12.02 -4.29
CA ALA A 266 39.66 -12.37 -5.43
C ALA A 266 40.23 -13.78 -5.25
N SER A 267 40.71 -14.14 -4.07
CA SER A 267 41.20 -15.49 -3.76
C SER A 267 40.12 -16.55 -3.93
N ALA A 268 38.89 -16.29 -3.42
CA ALA A 268 37.75 -17.22 -3.56
C ALA A 268 37.34 -17.44 -5.03
N LEU A 269 37.57 -16.45 -5.90
CA LEU A 269 37.23 -16.51 -7.30
C LEU A 269 38.41 -16.96 -8.19
N GLY A 270 39.62 -17.14 -7.62
CA GLY A 270 40.84 -17.48 -8.37
C GLY A 270 41.32 -16.34 -9.23
N LEU A 271 41.08 -15.08 -8.85
CA LEU A 271 41.46 -13.87 -9.60
C LEU A 271 42.74 -13.27 -9.04
N GLN A 272 43.47 -12.56 -9.91
CA GLN A 272 44.59 -11.70 -9.49
C GLN A 272 44.05 -10.27 -9.32
N LEU A 273 44.32 -9.67 -8.14
CA LEU A 273 44.04 -8.25 -7.90
C LEU A 273 45.09 -7.41 -8.67
N SER A 274 44.62 -6.45 -9.44
CA SER A 274 45.45 -5.33 -9.87
C SER A 274 45.08 -4.13 -8.95
N LEU A 275 45.93 -3.79 -8.05
CA LEU A 275 45.87 -2.59 -7.24
C LEU A 275 46.36 -1.37 -8.02
#